data_5e2501a1a2f7dc866f18f1873b6a06c0
#
_entry.id   5e2501a1a2f7dc866f18f1873b6a06c0
#
_cell.length_a   1.000
_cell.length_b   1.000
_cell.length_c   1.000
_cell.angle_alpha   90.00
_cell.angle_beta   90.00
_cell.angle_gamma   90.00
#
_symmetry.space_group_name_H-M   'P 1'
#
loop_
_entity.id
_entity.type
_entity.pdbx_description
1 polymer ?
#
loop_
_entity_poly.entity_id
_entity_poly.type
_entity_poly.pdbx_seq_one_letter_code
_entity_poly.pdbx_strand_id
1 'polypeptide(L)'
;NIQPGEVSLAHNGILFLDEFAQMPKSVTEALRGPLEDRKVTISRLRSKVEFPASFTLVAAANPCPCGYYGAGDRCSCTPAQRQSYMSRLSGPIMDRIDIQLYMEMVSPEKLVNRVREESSADVAARVLAARDIQMERFAGTEVFVNAEMTNSMMEHFCRLSSECRGIMERMTESMGLSARAYGRILKIARTIADLDAVRDGLSQPGEITPEHLLEAAGFRFLDRFRGI
;
A
#
# COMPACT_ATOMS: atom_id res chain seq x y z
N ASN A 1 -31.01 -13.40 10.28
CA ASN A 1 -30.61 -12.18 9.58
C ASN A 1 -29.10 -12.23 9.29
N ILE A 2 -28.70 -11.88 8.07
CA ILE A 2 -27.30 -11.70 7.68
C ILE A 2 -26.96 -10.24 8.01
N GLN A 3 -25.93 -10.02 8.83
CA GLN A 3 -25.45 -8.69 9.19
C GLN A 3 -24.10 -8.41 8.52
N PRO A 4 -23.79 -7.15 8.16
CA PRO A 4 -22.46 -6.78 7.67
C PRO A 4 -21.43 -6.96 8.78
N GLY A 5 -20.25 -7.46 8.43
CA GLY A 5 -19.09 -7.53 9.33
C GLY A 5 -18.20 -6.28 9.20
N GLU A 6 -17.11 -6.24 9.99
CA GLU A 6 -16.18 -5.10 10.10
C GLU A 6 -15.64 -4.63 8.74
N VAL A 7 -15.36 -5.55 7.83
CA VAL A 7 -14.89 -5.24 6.46
C VAL A 7 -15.93 -4.41 5.68
N SER A 8 -17.21 -4.74 5.83
CA SER A 8 -18.29 -4.01 5.17
C SER A 8 -18.62 -2.69 5.89
N LEU A 9 -18.48 -2.66 7.22
CA LEU A 9 -18.65 -1.43 8.00
C LEU A 9 -17.55 -0.40 7.71
N ALA A 10 -16.36 -0.84 7.30
CA ALA A 10 -15.27 0.03 6.88
C ALA A 10 -15.45 0.60 5.45
N HIS A 11 -16.57 0.33 4.77
CA HIS A 11 -16.81 0.83 3.41
C HIS A 11 -16.69 2.36 3.33
N ASN A 12 -15.91 2.85 2.35
CA ASN A 12 -15.51 4.25 2.17
C ASN A 12 -14.72 4.87 3.34
N GLY A 13 -14.17 4.02 4.19
CA GLY A 13 -13.36 4.42 5.34
C GLY A 13 -12.04 3.66 5.40
N ILE A 14 -11.56 3.46 6.62
CA ILE A 14 -10.29 2.79 6.93
C ILE A 14 -10.57 1.55 7.79
N LEU A 15 -10.02 0.41 7.37
CA LEU A 15 -9.92 -0.79 8.20
C LEU A 15 -8.51 -0.85 8.78
N PHE A 16 -8.38 -0.60 10.08
CA PHE A 16 -7.11 -0.72 10.80
C PHE A 16 -6.99 -2.08 11.46
N LEU A 17 -5.92 -2.80 11.16
CA LEU A 17 -5.61 -4.11 11.74
C LEU A 17 -4.26 -4.04 12.45
N ASP A 18 -4.28 -4.08 13.76
CA ASP A 18 -3.07 -4.21 14.57
C ASP A 18 -2.65 -5.69 14.71
N GLU A 19 -1.38 -5.91 15.01
CA GLU A 19 -0.78 -7.25 15.17
C GLU A 19 -1.06 -8.19 13.97
N PHE A 20 -1.08 -7.65 12.76
CA PHE A 20 -1.50 -8.33 11.54
C PHE A 20 -0.80 -9.68 11.31
N ALA A 21 0.48 -9.79 11.65
CA ALA A 21 1.25 -11.06 11.55
C ALA A 21 0.83 -12.12 12.60
N GLN A 22 0.06 -11.75 13.62
CA GLN A 22 -0.44 -12.68 14.64
C GLN A 22 -1.85 -13.18 14.34
N MET A 23 -2.54 -12.55 13.39
CA MET A 23 -3.89 -12.97 12.99
C MET A 23 -3.89 -14.38 12.41
N PRO A 24 -4.96 -15.18 12.65
CA PRO A 24 -5.13 -16.47 12.00
C PRO A 24 -5.05 -16.33 10.47
N LYS A 25 -4.37 -17.25 9.80
CA LYS A 25 -4.21 -17.24 8.35
C LYS A 25 -5.56 -17.21 7.61
N SER A 26 -6.58 -17.87 8.16
CA SER A 26 -7.94 -17.85 7.60
C SER A 26 -8.54 -16.44 7.56
N VAL A 27 -8.23 -15.58 8.55
CA VAL A 27 -8.70 -14.20 8.61
C VAL A 27 -7.97 -13.35 7.57
N THR A 28 -6.64 -13.43 7.51
CA THR A 28 -5.85 -12.65 6.54
C THR A 28 -6.16 -13.06 5.10
N GLU A 29 -6.34 -14.35 4.83
CA GLU A 29 -6.73 -14.84 3.50
C GLU A 29 -8.16 -14.42 3.10
N ALA A 30 -9.08 -14.29 4.06
CA ALA A 30 -10.45 -13.82 3.78
C ALA A 30 -10.49 -12.36 3.29
N LEU A 31 -9.49 -11.54 3.60
CA LEU A 31 -9.38 -10.16 3.11
C LEU A 31 -9.04 -10.06 1.62
N ARG A 32 -8.55 -11.14 0.99
CA ARG A 32 -8.11 -11.12 -0.41
C ARG A 32 -9.23 -10.74 -1.38
N GLY A 33 -10.41 -11.33 -1.20
CA GLY A 33 -11.59 -11.01 -2.01
C GLY A 33 -12.00 -9.54 -1.88
N PRO A 34 -12.32 -9.07 -0.67
CA PRO A 34 -12.72 -7.68 -0.46
C PRO A 34 -11.70 -6.64 -0.95
N LEU A 35 -10.40 -6.89 -0.80
CA LEU A 35 -9.36 -5.99 -1.30
C LEU A 35 -9.27 -5.93 -2.83
N GLU A 36 -9.72 -6.97 -3.52
CA GLU A 36 -9.71 -7.02 -5.00
C GLU A 36 -11.06 -6.61 -5.58
N ASP A 37 -12.16 -7.20 -5.06
CA ASP A 37 -13.51 -7.07 -5.61
C ASP A 37 -14.30 -5.90 -5.01
N ARG A 38 -13.80 -5.27 -3.93
CA ARG A 38 -14.45 -4.19 -3.17
C ARG A 38 -15.85 -4.54 -2.68
N LYS A 39 -16.09 -5.83 -2.48
CA LYS A 39 -17.34 -6.37 -1.94
C LYS A 39 -17.10 -7.65 -1.17
N VAL A 40 -18.01 -7.95 -0.25
CA VAL A 40 -18.09 -9.22 0.46
C VAL A 40 -19.33 -9.97 -0.01
N THR A 41 -19.16 -11.19 -0.48
CA THR A 41 -20.25 -12.06 -0.88
C THR A 41 -20.44 -13.15 0.17
N ILE A 42 -21.64 -13.22 0.75
CA ILE A 42 -22.03 -14.28 1.68
C ILE A 42 -23.04 -15.19 0.97
N SER A 43 -22.64 -16.43 0.74
CA SER A 43 -23.51 -17.44 0.12
C SER A 43 -24.00 -18.42 1.19
N ARG A 44 -25.32 -18.59 1.32
CA ARG A 44 -25.99 -19.61 2.13
C ARG A 44 -26.91 -20.42 1.25
N LEU A 45 -27.36 -21.58 1.72
CA LEU A 45 -28.20 -22.54 0.98
C LEU A 45 -29.42 -21.92 0.24
N ARG A 46 -29.95 -20.79 0.74
CA ARG A 46 -31.17 -20.16 0.19
C ARG A 46 -31.01 -18.67 -0.15
N SER A 47 -29.82 -18.10 0.03
CA SER A 47 -29.61 -16.67 -0.22
C SER A 47 -28.14 -16.36 -0.52
N LYS A 48 -27.94 -15.49 -1.50
CA LYS A 48 -26.66 -14.84 -1.76
C LYS A 48 -26.84 -13.35 -1.48
N VAL A 49 -26.01 -12.81 -0.60
CA VAL A 49 -26.03 -11.38 -0.24
C VAL A 49 -24.66 -10.80 -0.50
N GLU A 50 -24.61 -9.63 -1.13
CA GLU A 50 -23.40 -8.87 -1.36
C GLU A 50 -23.44 -7.57 -0.55
N PHE A 51 -22.35 -7.30 0.17
CA PHE A 51 -22.13 -6.04 0.88
C PHE A 51 -20.99 -5.28 0.23
N PRO A 52 -21.08 -3.95 0.07
CA PRO A 52 -19.96 -3.16 -0.40
C PRO A 52 -18.82 -3.18 0.62
N ALA A 53 -17.56 -3.14 0.13
CA ALA A 53 -16.37 -3.21 0.96
C ALA A 53 -15.18 -2.50 0.28
N SER A 54 -15.41 -1.28 -0.22
CA SER A 54 -14.34 -0.40 -0.69
C SER A 54 -13.76 0.35 0.50
N PHE A 55 -12.57 -0.04 0.97
CA PHE A 55 -11.93 0.53 2.15
C PHE A 55 -10.42 0.65 1.93
N THR A 56 -9.77 1.51 2.70
CA THR A 56 -8.32 1.55 2.81
C THR A 56 -7.88 0.62 3.94
N LEU A 57 -7.05 -0.39 3.62
CA LEU A 57 -6.45 -1.25 4.63
C LEU A 57 -5.20 -0.58 5.20
N VAL A 58 -5.17 -0.41 6.52
CA VAL A 58 -3.97 -0.05 7.28
C VAL A 58 -3.67 -1.20 8.24
N ALA A 59 -2.50 -1.81 8.11
CA ALA A 59 -2.11 -2.93 8.95
C ALA A 59 -0.77 -2.64 9.63
N ALA A 60 -0.67 -2.94 10.91
CA ALA A 60 0.57 -2.87 11.68
C ALA A 60 1.03 -4.27 12.08
N ALA A 61 2.32 -4.51 12.04
CA ALA A 61 2.92 -5.77 12.47
C ALA A 61 4.31 -5.54 13.07
N ASN A 62 4.63 -6.29 14.11
CA ASN A 62 5.99 -6.32 14.62
C ASN A 62 6.94 -7.02 13.62
N PRO A 63 8.24 -6.68 13.60
CA PRO A 63 9.21 -7.29 12.70
C PRO A 63 9.61 -8.72 13.09
N CYS A 64 9.27 -9.15 14.31
CA CYS A 64 9.53 -10.49 14.84
C CYS A 64 8.65 -10.78 16.07
N PRO A 65 8.61 -12.03 16.59
CA PRO A 65 7.79 -12.39 17.75
C PRO A 65 8.05 -11.55 19.00
N CYS A 66 9.31 -11.15 19.27
CA CYS A 66 9.62 -10.31 20.44
C CYS A 66 9.48 -8.80 20.18
N GLY A 67 9.26 -8.37 18.93
CA GLY A 67 9.12 -6.95 18.55
C GLY A 67 10.42 -6.16 18.39
N TYR A 68 11.59 -6.72 18.75
CA TYR A 68 12.85 -5.97 18.86
C TYR A 68 13.84 -6.21 17.71
N TYR A 69 13.45 -6.85 16.62
CA TYR A 69 14.34 -7.04 15.48
C TYR A 69 14.81 -5.68 14.93
N GLY A 70 16.11 -5.52 14.74
CA GLY A 70 16.74 -4.25 14.36
C GLY A 70 17.13 -3.35 15.54
N ALA A 71 16.78 -3.71 16.79
CA ALA A 71 17.12 -2.97 18.01
C ALA A 71 18.39 -3.49 18.72
N GLY A 72 19.38 -3.98 17.98
CA GLY A 72 20.63 -4.54 18.52
C GLY A 72 20.36 -5.80 19.35
N ASP A 73 21.01 -5.91 20.51
CA ASP A 73 20.99 -7.11 21.39
C ASP A 73 19.64 -7.36 22.08
N ARG A 74 18.65 -6.48 21.92
CA ARG A 74 17.30 -6.66 22.50
C ARG A 74 16.53 -7.80 21.86
N CYS A 75 16.84 -8.15 20.60
CA CYS A 75 16.11 -9.20 19.89
C CYS A 75 16.67 -10.59 20.24
N SER A 76 15.89 -11.40 20.96
CA SER A 76 16.22 -12.78 21.31
C SER A 76 15.75 -13.82 20.26
N CYS A 77 15.11 -13.38 19.17
CA CYS A 77 14.57 -14.31 18.17
C CYS A 77 15.67 -14.89 17.27
N THR A 78 15.65 -16.20 17.09
CA THR A 78 16.51 -16.87 16.11
C THR A 78 16.10 -16.51 14.68
N PRO A 79 16.99 -16.66 13.66
CA PRO A 79 16.63 -16.47 12.26
C PRO A 79 15.42 -17.31 11.84
N ALA A 80 15.35 -18.58 12.26
CA ALA A 80 14.24 -19.49 11.96
C ALA A 80 12.90 -19.00 12.55
N GLN A 81 12.92 -18.47 13.78
CA GLN A 81 11.73 -17.90 14.41
C GLN A 81 11.24 -16.65 13.66
N ARG A 82 12.14 -15.78 13.23
CA ARG A 82 11.80 -14.60 12.43
C ARG A 82 11.22 -14.99 11.08
N GLN A 83 11.85 -15.93 10.38
CA GLN A 83 11.35 -16.41 9.10
C GLN A 83 9.96 -17.06 9.24
N SER A 84 9.76 -17.92 10.23
CA SER A 84 8.45 -18.53 10.53
C SER A 84 7.38 -17.49 10.86
N TYR A 85 7.74 -16.43 11.58
CA TYR A 85 6.82 -15.33 11.90
C TYR A 85 6.44 -14.54 10.65
N MET A 86 7.42 -14.11 9.86
CA MET A 86 7.19 -13.34 8.64
C MET A 86 6.45 -14.15 7.56
N SER A 87 6.61 -15.48 7.52
CA SER A 87 5.88 -16.34 6.57
C SER A 87 4.38 -16.39 6.81
N ARG A 88 3.89 -15.90 7.96
CA ARG A 88 2.46 -15.73 8.23
C ARG A 88 1.85 -14.63 7.36
N LEU A 89 2.65 -13.63 7.00
CA LEU A 89 2.28 -12.62 6.01
C LEU A 89 2.40 -13.26 4.62
N SER A 90 1.32 -13.91 4.17
CA SER A 90 1.33 -14.69 2.93
C SER A 90 1.62 -13.79 1.71
N GLY A 91 2.36 -14.34 0.72
CA GLY A 91 2.63 -13.67 -0.54
C GLY A 91 1.39 -13.06 -1.19
N PRO A 92 0.30 -13.84 -1.34
CA PRO A 92 -0.92 -13.35 -1.96
C PRO A 92 -1.59 -12.16 -1.27
N ILE A 93 -1.54 -12.02 0.06
CA ILE A 93 -2.07 -10.84 0.75
C ILE A 93 -1.11 -9.67 0.61
N MET A 94 0.20 -9.92 0.73
CA MET A 94 1.22 -8.88 0.57
C MET A 94 1.24 -8.28 -0.83
N ASP A 95 0.90 -9.07 -1.86
CA ASP A 95 0.73 -8.58 -3.22
C ASP A 95 -0.44 -7.59 -3.36
N ARG A 96 -1.36 -7.54 -2.41
CA ARG A 96 -2.51 -6.63 -2.39
C ARG A 96 -2.27 -5.38 -1.55
N ILE A 97 -1.21 -5.35 -0.76
CA ILE A 97 -0.79 -4.16 -0.02
C ILE A 97 0.09 -3.31 -0.93
N ASP A 98 -0.32 -2.07 -1.17
CA ASP A 98 0.36 -1.17 -2.10
C ASP A 98 1.66 -0.61 -1.50
N ILE A 99 1.61 -0.17 -0.24
CA ILE A 99 2.70 0.51 0.46
C ILE A 99 3.12 -0.33 1.66
N GLN A 100 4.39 -0.65 1.75
CA GLN A 100 5.02 -1.40 2.84
C GLN A 100 6.13 -0.54 3.42
N LEU A 101 6.04 -0.22 4.71
CA LEU A 101 6.99 0.63 5.41
C LEU A 101 7.63 -0.11 6.57
N TYR A 102 8.92 0.11 6.76
CA TYR A 102 9.62 -0.26 7.98
C TYR A 102 9.73 0.97 8.87
N MET A 103 9.17 0.88 10.07
CA MET A 103 9.24 1.95 11.06
C MET A 103 10.43 1.71 11.98
N GLU A 104 11.40 2.59 11.93
CA GLU A 104 12.54 2.56 12.83
C GLU A 104 12.16 3.02 14.24
N MET A 105 12.91 2.54 15.22
CA MET A 105 12.76 3.02 16.59
C MET A 105 13.14 4.48 16.68
N VAL A 106 12.32 5.28 17.36
CA VAL A 106 12.63 6.68 17.64
C VAL A 106 13.79 6.75 18.63
N SER A 107 14.84 7.51 18.28
CA SER A 107 15.98 7.69 19.18
C SER A 107 15.55 8.45 20.45
N PRO A 108 16.19 8.15 21.62
CA PRO A 108 15.90 8.86 22.86
C PRO A 108 16.05 10.38 22.73
N GLU A 109 17.00 10.85 21.92
CA GLU A 109 17.22 12.28 21.66
C GLU A 109 16.01 12.93 20.99
N LYS A 110 15.41 12.28 20.00
CA LYS A 110 14.19 12.75 19.32
C LYS A 110 12.97 12.74 20.25
N LEU A 111 12.93 11.83 21.21
CA LEU A 111 11.85 11.78 22.21
C LEU A 111 11.94 12.91 23.22
N VAL A 112 13.16 13.31 23.60
CA VAL A 112 13.42 14.41 24.56
C VAL A 112 13.30 15.76 23.87
N ASN A 113 13.93 15.91 22.69
CA ASN A 113 13.90 17.13 21.90
C ASN A 113 12.70 17.11 20.96
N ARG A 114 11.53 17.50 21.47
CA ARG A 114 10.30 17.59 20.66
C ARG A 114 10.46 18.66 19.58
N VAL A 115 10.92 18.28 18.40
CA VAL A 115 10.82 19.12 17.21
C VAL A 115 9.34 19.13 16.78
N ARG A 116 8.81 20.31 16.50
CA ARG A 116 7.45 20.44 15.97
C ARG A 116 7.44 19.88 14.54
N GLU A 117 6.83 18.73 14.38
CA GLU A 117 6.61 18.09 13.09
C GLU A 117 5.46 18.78 12.32
N GLU A 118 5.30 18.41 11.05
CA GLU A 118 4.22 18.89 10.21
C GLU A 118 2.84 18.51 10.81
N SER A 119 1.89 19.44 10.76
CA SER A 119 0.56 19.16 11.31
C SER A 119 -0.28 18.27 10.41
N SER A 120 -1.23 17.52 10.99
CA SER A 120 -2.19 16.73 10.21
C SER A 120 -3.02 17.61 9.25
N ALA A 121 -3.23 18.88 9.57
CA ALA A 121 -3.95 19.81 8.71
C ALA A 121 -3.14 20.16 7.46
N ASP A 122 -1.83 20.37 7.58
CA ASP A 122 -0.93 20.66 6.45
C ASP A 122 -0.84 19.42 5.52
N VAL A 123 -0.70 18.23 6.11
CA VAL A 123 -0.72 16.96 5.36
C VAL A 123 -2.06 16.79 4.63
N ALA A 124 -3.19 17.03 5.30
CA ALA A 124 -4.51 16.90 4.69
C ALA A 124 -4.70 17.87 3.52
N ALA A 125 -4.25 19.11 3.65
CA ALA A 125 -4.33 20.11 2.57
C ALA A 125 -3.56 19.64 1.32
N ARG A 126 -2.34 19.13 1.49
CA ARG A 126 -1.51 18.60 0.39
C ARG A 126 -2.15 17.37 -0.26
N VAL A 127 -2.70 16.46 0.55
CA VAL A 127 -3.39 15.27 0.04
C VAL A 127 -4.65 15.65 -0.75
N LEU A 128 -5.44 16.60 -0.25
CA LEU A 128 -6.64 17.08 -0.96
C LEU A 128 -6.28 17.69 -2.31
N ALA A 129 -5.27 18.55 -2.36
CA ALA A 129 -4.84 19.16 -3.63
C ALA A 129 -4.37 18.09 -4.65
N ALA A 130 -3.63 17.05 -4.22
CA ALA A 130 -3.26 15.94 -5.09
C ALA A 130 -4.49 15.12 -5.54
N ARG A 131 -5.50 14.99 -4.70
CA ARG A 131 -6.77 14.33 -5.08
C ARG A 131 -7.57 15.15 -6.08
N ASP A 132 -7.56 16.46 -6.00
CA ASP A 132 -8.21 17.34 -6.99
C ASP A 132 -7.60 17.15 -8.38
N ILE A 133 -6.27 17.03 -8.48
CA ILE A 133 -5.56 16.66 -9.73
C ILE A 133 -6.05 15.31 -10.27
N GLN A 134 -6.24 14.32 -9.41
CA GLN A 134 -6.72 13.00 -9.83
C GLN A 134 -8.19 13.05 -10.27
N MET A 135 -9.04 13.77 -9.56
CA MET A 135 -10.45 13.96 -9.93
C MET A 135 -10.58 14.65 -11.29
N GLU A 136 -9.77 15.66 -11.57
CA GLU A 136 -9.72 16.30 -12.88
C GLU A 136 -9.24 15.33 -13.98
N ARG A 137 -8.18 14.55 -13.71
CA ARG A 137 -7.65 13.52 -14.61
C ARG A 137 -8.70 12.50 -15.03
N PHE A 138 -9.56 12.10 -14.13
CA PHE A 138 -10.55 11.06 -14.35
C PHE A 138 -11.98 11.61 -14.60
N ALA A 139 -12.10 12.92 -14.85
CA ALA A 139 -13.39 13.54 -15.12
C ALA A 139 -14.13 12.81 -16.26
N GLY A 140 -15.42 12.50 -16.04
CA GLY A 140 -16.24 11.76 -16.98
C GLY A 140 -16.08 10.23 -16.94
N THR A 141 -15.34 9.70 -15.97
CA THR A 141 -15.22 8.24 -15.71
C THR A 141 -15.80 7.90 -14.33
N GLU A 142 -15.89 6.58 -14.04
CA GLU A 142 -16.27 6.09 -12.70
C GLU A 142 -15.07 5.94 -11.75
N VAL A 143 -13.87 6.37 -12.17
CA VAL A 143 -12.62 6.30 -11.40
C VAL A 143 -12.37 7.66 -10.76
N PHE A 144 -11.94 7.67 -9.51
CA PHE A 144 -11.70 8.91 -8.75
C PHE A 144 -10.24 9.06 -8.29
N VAL A 145 -9.48 7.98 -8.26
CA VAL A 145 -8.11 7.96 -7.74
C VAL A 145 -7.20 7.05 -8.55
N ASN A 146 -5.90 7.33 -8.54
CA ASN A 146 -4.92 6.54 -9.28
C ASN A 146 -4.94 5.04 -8.91
N ALA A 147 -5.26 4.70 -7.65
CA ALA A 147 -5.37 3.32 -7.19
C ALA A 147 -6.41 2.50 -7.98
N GLU A 148 -7.41 3.17 -8.55
CA GLU A 148 -8.54 2.55 -9.29
C GLU A 148 -8.29 2.41 -10.78
N MET A 149 -7.19 2.98 -11.31
CA MET A 149 -6.88 2.89 -12.74
C MET A 149 -6.92 1.44 -13.25
N THR A 150 -7.59 1.26 -14.37
CA THR A 150 -7.52 0.02 -15.16
C THR A 150 -6.19 -0.08 -15.91
N ASN A 151 -5.89 -1.23 -16.51
CA ASN A 151 -4.67 -1.38 -17.32
C ASN A 151 -4.63 -0.38 -18.48
N SER A 152 -5.74 -0.16 -19.18
CA SER A 152 -5.83 0.81 -20.27
C SER A 152 -5.59 2.25 -19.78
N MET A 153 -6.11 2.60 -18.60
CA MET A 153 -5.82 3.91 -17.99
C MET A 153 -4.36 4.06 -17.60
N MET A 154 -3.71 3.00 -17.09
CA MET A 154 -2.29 3.03 -16.78
C MET A 154 -1.44 3.26 -18.04
N GLU A 155 -1.76 2.61 -19.16
CA GLU A 155 -1.09 2.85 -20.45
C GLU A 155 -1.20 4.31 -20.91
N HIS A 156 -2.31 4.96 -20.59
CA HIS A 156 -2.54 6.36 -20.96
C HIS A 156 -1.90 7.34 -19.98
N PHE A 157 -2.11 7.17 -18.68
CA PHE A 157 -1.73 8.15 -17.65
C PHE A 157 -0.39 7.89 -16.97
N CYS A 158 0.17 6.68 -17.12
CA CYS A 158 1.48 6.28 -16.58
C CYS A 158 2.49 6.02 -17.69
N ARG A 159 2.51 6.87 -18.73
CA ARG A 159 3.47 6.75 -19.82
C ARG A 159 4.90 6.89 -19.26
N LEU A 160 5.76 5.99 -19.71
CA LEU A 160 7.15 5.96 -19.29
C LEU A 160 8.06 6.37 -20.47
N SER A 161 9.04 7.19 -20.18
CA SER A 161 10.17 7.44 -21.10
C SER A 161 10.95 6.15 -21.37
N SER A 162 11.85 6.15 -22.35
CA SER A 162 12.73 4.99 -22.61
C SER A 162 13.61 4.65 -21.41
N GLU A 163 14.09 5.65 -20.69
CA GLU A 163 14.87 5.49 -19.47
C GLU A 163 14.06 4.84 -18.36
N CYS A 164 12.86 5.37 -18.08
CA CYS A 164 11.96 4.82 -17.08
C CYS A 164 11.54 3.37 -17.38
N ARG A 165 11.33 3.02 -18.65
CA ARG A 165 11.08 1.63 -19.07
C ARG A 165 12.24 0.72 -18.72
N GLY A 166 13.48 1.12 -19.05
CA GLY A 166 14.66 0.34 -18.71
C GLY A 166 14.87 0.18 -17.20
N ILE A 167 14.48 1.18 -16.38
CA ILE A 167 14.48 1.06 -14.92
C ILE A 167 13.45 0.01 -14.48
N MET A 168 12.22 0.09 -14.97
CA MET A 168 11.15 -0.85 -14.61
C MET A 168 11.46 -2.30 -15.01
N GLU A 169 12.10 -2.50 -16.17
CA GLU A 169 12.56 -3.82 -16.60
C GLU A 169 13.58 -4.40 -15.63
N ARG A 170 14.64 -3.66 -15.30
CA ARG A 170 15.66 -4.09 -14.31
C ARG A 170 15.06 -4.35 -12.92
N MET A 171 14.12 -3.51 -12.47
CA MET A 171 13.44 -3.71 -11.20
C MET A 171 12.58 -4.98 -11.22
N THR A 172 11.87 -5.23 -12.31
CA THR A 172 11.04 -6.42 -12.48
C THR A 172 11.89 -7.69 -12.42
N GLU A 173 13.02 -7.71 -13.10
CA GLU A 173 13.97 -8.84 -13.07
C GLU A 173 14.61 -9.02 -11.70
N SER A 174 15.16 -7.96 -11.10
CA SER A 174 15.93 -8.04 -9.85
C SER A 174 15.08 -8.34 -8.62
N MET A 175 13.84 -7.86 -8.60
CA MET A 175 12.89 -8.04 -7.47
C MET A 175 11.89 -9.17 -7.72
N GLY A 176 11.87 -9.78 -8.92
CA GLY A 176 10.89 -10.81 -9.26
C GLY A 176 9.44 -10.30 -9.21
N LEU A 177 9.19 -9.08 -9.70
CA LEU A 177 7.89 -8.44 -9.56
C LEU A 177 6.81 -9.18 -10.35
N SER A 178 5.68 -9.43 -9.71
CA SER A 178 4.47 -9.87 -10.41
C SER A 178 3.88 -8.73 -11.26
N ALA A 179 3.05 -9.06 -12.25
CA ALA A 179 2.33 -8.05 -13.05
C ALA A 179 1.49 -7.11 -12.18
N ARG A 180 0.94 -7.63 -11.05
CA ARG A 180 0.22 -6.81 -10.07
C ARG A 180 1.15 -5.82 -9.36
N ALA A 181 2.31 -6.27 -8.89
CA ALA A 181 3.30 -5.42 -8.24
C ALA A 181 3.80 -4.33 -9.19
N TYR A 182 4.06 -4.67 -10.46
CA TYR A 182 4.41 -3.72 -11.50
C TYR A 182 3.35 -2.61 -11.65
N GLY A 183 2.08 -2.97 -11.81
CA GLY A 183 1.00 -1.98 -11.94
C GLY A 183 0.84 -1.10 -10.69
N ARG A 184 1.09 -1.64 -9.49
CA ARG A 184 1.05 -0.86 -8.24
C ARG A 184 2.17 0.16 -8.18
N ILE A 185 3.40 -0.20 -8.55
CA ILE A 185 4.53 0.74 -8.62
C ILE A 185 4.18 1.90 -9.55
N LEU A 186 3.59 1.65 -10.71
CA LEU A 186 3.16 2.71 -11.63
C LEU A 186 2.11 3.64 -11.02
N LYS A 187 1.10 3.10 -10.34
CA LYS A 187 0.04 3.89 -9.69
C LYS A 187 0.60 4.75 -8.55
N ILE A 188 1.54 4.20 -7.77
CA ILE A 188 2.23 4.94 -6.70
C ILE A 188 3.12 6.02 -7.32
N ALA A 189 3.94 5.71 -8.31
CA ALA A 189 4.80 6.69 -8.99
C ALA A 189 3.98 7.83 -9.59
N ARG A 190 2.79 7.56 -10.17
CA ARG A 190 1.87 8.60 -10.64
C ARG A 190 1.35 9.46 -9.49
N THR A 191 1.07 8.86 -8.33
CA THR A 191 0.61 9.59 -7.14
C THR A 191 1.71 10.44 -6.53
N ILE A 192 2.95 9.97 -6.53
CA ILE A 192 4.13 10.77 -6.11
C ILE A 192 4.28 11.97 -7.03
N ALA A 193 4.18 11.79 -8.35
CA ALA A 193 4.27 12.89 -9.30
C ALA A 193 3.10 13.89 -9.14
N ASP A 194 1.91 13.47 -8.71
CA ASP A 194 0.80 14.37 -8.38
C ASP A 194 1.12 15.20 -7.12
N LEU A 195 1.71 14.58 -6.09
CA LEU A 195 2.14 15.26 -4.88
C LEU A 195 3.28 16.24 -5.13
N ASP A 196 4.23 15.89 -6.01
CA ASP A 196 5.32 16.78 -6.41
C ASP A 196 4.79 17.98 -7.19
N ALA A 197 3.82 17.80 -8.07
CA ALA A 197 3.15 18.92 -8.75
C ALA A 197 2.51 19.89 -7.75
N VAL A 198 1.82 19.38 -6.72
CA VAL A 198 1.25 20.21 -5.65
C VAL A 198 2.34 20.98 -4.91
N ARG A 199 3.45 20.32 -4.52
CA ARG A 199 4.59 20.96 -3.86
C ARG A 199 5.19 22.08 -4.71
N ASP A 200 5.29 21.87 -6.01
CA ASP A 200 5.88 22.81 -6.95
C ASP A 200 4.87 23.85 -7.47
N GLY A 201 3.64 23.85 -6.97
CA GLY A 201 2.58 24.79 -7.34
C GLY A 201 2.04 24.63 -8.76
N LEU A 202 2.19 23.42 -9.33
CA LEU A 202 1.71 23.10 -10.68
C LEU A 202 0.28 22.54 -10.63
N SER A 203 -0.57 22.99 -11.57
CA SER A 203 -1.94 22.46 -11.70
C SER A 203 -1.99 21.08 -12.36
N GLN A 204 -0.97 20.71 -13.12
CA GLN A 204 -0.87 19.42 -13.82
C GLN A 204 0.50 18.79 -13.56
N PRO A 205 0.54 17.51 -13.19
CA PRO A 205 1.80 16.81 -13.01
C PRO A 205 2.47 16.52 -14.35
N GLY A 206 3.80 16.58 -14.37
CA GLY A 206 4.62 16.14 -15.48
C GLY A 206 4.58 14.62 -15.72
N GLU A 207 5.48 14.12 -16.56
CA GLU A 207 5.70 12.68 -16.75
C GLU A 207 6.24 12.02 -15.47
N ILE A 208 6.08 10.70 -15.39
CA ILE A 208 6.73 9.91 -14.33
C ILE A 208 8.24 9.91 -14.57
N THR A 209 9.01 10.33 -13.56
CA THR A 209 10.47 10.38 -13.61
C THR A 209 11.12 9.12 -13.01
N PRO A 210 12.42 8.90 -13.22
CA PRO A 210 13.18 7.85 -12.52
C PRO A 210 13.05 7.90 -11.00
N GLU A 211 13.05 9.09 -10.40
CA GLU A 211 12.96 9.31 -8.97
C GLU A 211 11.61 8.82 -8.44
N HIS A 212 10.51 9.15 -9.13
CA HIS A 212 9.16 8.68 -8.77
C HIS A 212 9.08 7.14 -8.77
N LEU A 213 9.72 6.47 -9.75
CA LEU A 213 9.75 5.01 -9.82
C LEU A 213 10.58 4.39 -8.70
N LEU A 214 11.75 4.96 -8.40
CA LEU A 214 12.63 4.46 -7.34
C LEU A 214 11.99 4.64 -5.96
N GLU A 215 11.34 5.78 -5.71
CA GLU A 215 10.58 6.01 -4.50
C GLU A 215 9.42 5.03 -4.37
N ALA A 216 8.61 4.88 -5.42
CA ALA A 216 7.50 3.93 -5.45
C ALA A 216 7.95 2.49 -5.19
N ALA A 217 9.09 2.08 -5.73
CA ALA A 217 9.69 0.77 -5.48
C ALA A 217 10.20 0.62 -4.03
N GLY A 218 10.64 1.72 -3.41
CA GLY A 218 11.03 1.77 -2.01
C GLY A 218 9.91 1.31 -1.07
N PHE A 219 8.65 1.56 -1.42
CA PHE A 219 7.48 1.11 -0.68
C PHE A 219 7.16 -0.39 -0.85
N ARG A 220 7.99 -1.14 -1.58
CA ARG A 220 7.88 -2.60 -1.73
C ARG A 220 8.97 -3.33 -0.94
N PHE A 221 9.24 -2.87 0.26
CA PHE A 221 10.32 -3.34 1.13
C PHE A 221 10.35 -4.86 1.32
N LEU A 222 9.21 -5.50 1.59
CA LEU A 222 9.15 -6.93 1.87
C LEU A 222 9.34 -7.81 0.63
N ASP A 223 9.15 -7.28 -0.57
CA ASP A 223 9.38 -8.04 -1.81
C ASP A 223 10.87 -8.34 -2.01
N ARG A 224 11.76 -7.49 -1.46
CA ARG A 224 13.22 -7.71 -1.49
C ARG A 224 13.68 -8.92 -0.66
N PHE A 225 12.84 -9.39 0.26
CA PHE A 225 13.16 -10.53 1.14
C PHE A 225 12.50 -11.85 0.69
N ARG A 226 11.77 -11.86 -0.43
CA ARG A 226 11.13 -13.07 -0.97
C ARG A 226 12.08 -13.99 -1.73
N GLY A 227 13.28 -13.53 -2.03
CA GLY A 227 14.30 -14.25 -2.80
C GLY A 227 15.44 -14.86 -1.97
N ILE A 228 15.36 -14.83 -0.63
CA ILE A 228 16.40 -15.36 0.26
C ILE A 228 15.88 -16.57 1.03
#